data_48e60c2f9d96c4a735da9f791969fa0b
#
_entry.id   48e60c2f9d96c4a735da9f791969fa0b
#
_cell.length_a   1.000
_cell.length_b   1.000
_cell.length_c   1.000
_cell.angle_alpha   90.00
_cell.angle_beta   90.00
_cell.angle_gamma   90.00
#
_symmetry.space_group_name_H-M   'P 1'
#
loop_
_entity.id
_entity.type
_entity.pdbx_description
1 polymer ?
#
loop_
_entity_poly.entity_id
_entity_poly.type
_entity_poly.pdbx_seq_one_letter_code
_entity_poly.pdbx_strand_id
1 'polypeptide(L)'
;MFIDSHCHLDRLDLSKHNNSLSELLDDARARGVSKMLCVGIDMNLYPNMLNAIEGQEDVYASVGIHPCHVVESPWNEQQMRAAVAENSRVVALGETGMDLYYTADTQEIQEQSFANHLKLGAELDLPVIIHTRDAREETLKVMADYADPKTAGVMHCFTETLEMAQRSIEMGFMISFSGIITFKNAADLREVVKAV
;
A
#
# COMPACT_ATOMS: atom_id res chain seq x y z
N MET A 1 15.74 -13.76 -8.55
CA MET A 1 15.55 -13.02 -7.28
C MET A 1 14.35 -12.13 -7.47
N PHE A 2 13.35 -12.22 -6.59
CA PHE A 2 12.13 -11.41 -6.59
C PHE A 2 12.03 -10.63 -5.29
N ILE A 3 11.33 -9.50 -5.33
CA ILE A 3 10.90 -8.73 -4.16
C ILE A 3 9.38 -8.72 -4.19
N ASP A 4 8.75 -9.18 -3.13
CA ASP A 4 7.32 -8.99 -2.94
C ASP A 4 7.08 -7.61 -2.33
N SER A 5 6.67 -6.67 -3.16
CA SER A 5 6.52 -5.27 -2.77
C SER A 5 5.19 -4.95 -2.10
N HIS A 6 4.30 -5.94 -1.92
CA HIS A 6 3.03 -5.73 -1.22
C HIS A 6 2.42 -7.05 -0.76
N CYS A 7 2.47 -7.32 0.53
CA CYS A 7 1.82 -8.47 1.14
C CYS A 7 1.24 -8.11 2.52
N HIS A 8 0.29 -8.91 3.00
CA HIS A 8 -0.33 -8.78 4.32
C HIS A 8 -0.07 -10.04 5.12
N LEU A 9 1.16 -10.19 5.65
CA LEU A 9 1.65 -11.41 6.31
C LEU A 9 0.90 -11.75 7.59
N ASP A 10 0.29 -10.75 8.23
CA ASP A 10 -0.54 -10.89 9.43
C ASP A 10 -1.96 -11.40 9.15
N ARG A 11 -2.35 -11.56 7.87
CA ARG A 11 -3.72 -11.89 7.44
C ARG A 11 -3.82 -13.12 6.56
N LEU A 12 -2.75 -13.89 6.45
CA LEU A 12 -2.69 -15.05 5.58
C LEU A 12 -3.34 -16.29 6.20
N ASP A 13 -3.96 -17.11 5.35
CA ASP A 13 -4.32 -18.48 5.71
C ASP A 13 -3.07 -19.37 5.71
N LEU A 14 -2.59 -19.70 6.91
CA LEU A 14 -1.39 -20.49 7.11
C LEU A 14 -1.67 -21.99 7.21
N SER A 15 -2.89 -22.46 6.96
CA SER A 15 -3.29 -23.85 7.11
C SER A 15 -2.43 -24.84 6.29
N LYS A 16 -1.91 -24.39 5.15
CA LYS A 16 -1.01 -25.18 4.28
C LYS A 16 0.45 -25.20 4.72
N HIS A 17 0.80 -24.42 5.74
CA HIS A 17 2.16 -24.25 6.26
C HIS A 17 2.17 -24.51 7.80
N ASN A 18 1.41 -25.51 8.24
CA ASN A 18 1.31 -25.91 9.66
C ASN A 18 0.95 -24.77 10.63
N ASN A 19 0.20 -23.76 10.15
CA ASN A 19 -0.07 -22.52 10.85
C ASN A 19 1.19 -21.73 11.25
N SER A 20 2.28 -21.87 10.49
CA SER A 20 3.57 -21.24 10.71
C SER A 20 3.88 -20.23 9.62
N LEU A 21 3.97 -18.95 9.98
CA LEU A 21 4.42 -17.89 9.08
C LEU A 21 5.88 -18.13 8.64
N SER A 22 6.73 -18.61 9.53
CA SER A 22 8.13 -18.90 9.20
C SER A 22 8.23 -19.94 8.08
N GLU A 23 7.45 -21.03 8.13
CA GLU A 23 7.45 -22.05 7.06
C GLU A 23 6.97 -21.47 5.71
N LEU A 24 5.95 -20.60 5.72
CA LEU A 24 5.49 -19.92 4.52
C LEU A 24 6.59 -19.00 3.95
N LEU A 25 7.27 -18.24 4.78
CA LEU A 25 8.35 -17.36 4.36
C LEU A 25 9.54 -18.16 3.82
N ASP A 26 9.89 -19.30 4.44
CA ASP A 26 10.96 -20.17 3.97
C ASP A 26 10.63 -20.79 2.59
N ASP A 27 9.36 -21.14 2.35
CA ASP A 27 8.90 -21.60 1.04
C ASP A 27 8.98 -20.47 -0.02
N ALA A 28 8.61 -19.24 0.33
CA ALA A 28 8.76 -18.08 -0.54
C ALA A 28 10.24 -17.80 -0.87
N ARG A 29 11.14 -17.86 0.11
CA ARG A 29 12.59 -17.71 -0.06
C ARG A 29 13.16 -18.79 -0.97
N ALA A 30 12.75 -20.03 -0.77
CA ALA A 30 13.17 -21.18 -1.62
C ALA A 30 12.75 -20.98 -3.08
N ARG A 31 11.67 -20.21 -3.34
CA ARG A 31 11.19 -19.84 -4.68
C ARG A 31 11.85 -18.58 -5.22
N GLY A 32 12.79 -17.98 -4.50
CA GLY A 32 13.60 -16.84 -4.94
C GLY A 32 13.07 -15.47 -4.52
N VAL A 33 12.07 -15.39 -3.61
CA VAL A 33 11.68 -14.13 -2.97
C VAL A 33 12.73 -13.78 -1.92
N SER A 34 13.40 -12.65 -2.09
CA SER A 34 14.53 -12.25 -1.25
C SER A 34 14.20 -11.13 -0.27
N LYS A 35 13.13 -10.38 -0.52
CA LYS A 35 12.62 -9.34 0.36
C LYS A 35 11.12 -9.25 0.23
N MET A 36 10.45 -8.82 1.30
CA MET A 36 9.00 -8.65 1.35
C MET A 36 8.66 -7.34 2.05
N LEU A 37 7.59 -6.68 1.59
CA LEU A 37 7.01 -5.50 2.24
C LEU A 37 5.66 -5.89 2.82
N CYS A 38 5.59 -6.04 4.14
CA CYS A 38 4.34 -6.25 4.88
C CYS A 38 3.64 -4.90 5.06
N VAL A 39 2.46 -4.78 4.48
CA VAL A 39 1.77 -3.50 4.36
C VAL A 39 0.76 -3.30 5.48
N GLY A 40 0.96 -2.22 6.26
CA GLY A 40 0.04 -1.78 7.30
C GLY A 40 -1.19 -1.08 6.72
N ILE A 41 -2.36 -1.37 7.27
CA ILE A 41 -3.64 -0.80 6.79
C ILE A 41 -4.52 -0.25 7.92
N ASP A 42 -4.10 -0.46 9.18
CA ASP A 42 -4.86 -0.07 10.37
C ASP A 42 -3.91 0.11 11.55
N MET A 43 -3.91 1.28 12.15
CA MET A 43 -3.03 1.59 13.28
C MET A 43 -3.39 0.82 14.55
N ASN A 44 -4.63 0.39 14.71
CA ASN A 44 -5.03 -0.46 15.85
C ASN A 44 -4.45 -1.87 15.73
N LEU A 45 -4.23 -2.36 14.52
CA LEU A 45 -3.67 -3.69 14.23
C LEU A 45 -2.17 -3.66 13.91
N TYR A 46 -1.58 -2.48 13.75
CA TYR A 46 -0.17 -2.31 13.42
C TYR A 46 0.79 -3.03 14.39
N PRO A 47 0.59 -3.00 15.74
CA PRO A 47 1.42 -3.77 16.65
C PRO A 47 1.38 -5.29 16.39
N ASN A 48 0.22 -5.84 16.03
CA ASN A 48 0.06 -7.26 15.70
C ASN A 48 0.83 -7.62 14.43
N MET A 49 0.79 -6.75 13.41
CA MET A 49 1.56 -6.91 12.18
C MET A 49 3.07 -6.92 12.49
N LEU A 50 3.57 -5.99 13.30
CA LEU A 50 4.98 -5.95 13.69
C LEU A 50 5.40 -7.22 14.45
N ASN A 51 4.59 -7.70 15.36
CA ASN A 51 4.84 -8.95 16.09
C ASN A 51 4.90 -10.16 15.14
N ALA A 52 4.02 -10.20 14.13
CA ALA A 52 4.01 -11.29 13.14
C ALA A 52 5.31 -11.38 12.33
N ILE A 53 5.93 -10.24 12.02
CA ILE A 53 7.19 -10.16 11.26
C ILE A 53 8.44 -10.02 12.13
N GLU A 54 8.31 -10.16 13.44
CA GLU A 54 9.44 -10.09 14.36
C GLU A 54 10.49 -11.17 14.04
N GLY A 55 11.78 -10.80 14.05
CA GLY A 55 12.87 -11.71 13.71
C GLY A 55 13.04 -12.02 12.22
N GLN A 56 12.20 -11.51 11.34
CA GLN A 56 12.32 -11.68 9.88
C GLN A 56 13.11 -10.49 9.30
N GLU A 57 14.42 -10.64 9.10
CA GLU A 57 15.32 -9.54 8.70
C GLU A 57 15.09 -9.05 7.26
N ASP A 58 14.53 -9.90 6.40
CA ASP A 58 14.22 -9.62 5.00
C ASP A 58 12.77 -9.10 4.79
N VAL A 59 12.02 -8.91 5.88
CA VAL A 59 10.67 -8.35 5.85
C VAL A 59 10.68 -6.92 6.35
N TYR A 60 10.28 -6.00 5.48
CA TYR A 60 10.07 -4.58 5.74
C TYR A 60 8.60 -4.31 6.05
N ALA A 61 8.29 -3.13 6.54
CA ALA A 61 6.93 -2.72 6.88
C ALA A 61 6.57 -1.37 6.22
N SER A 62 5.29 -1.16 6.01
CA SER A 62 4.73 0.18 5.87
C SER A 62 3.79 0.49 7.03
N VAL A 63 3.48 1.76 7.21
CA VAL A 63 2.53 2.23 8.22
C VAL A 63 1.51 3.15 7.59
N GLY A 64 0.22 2.85 7.75
CA GLY A 64 -0.83 3.64 7.13
C GLY A 64 -2.23 3.23 7.56
N ILE A 65 -3.20 3.99 7.02
CA ILE A 65 -4.62 3.81 7.28
C ILE A 65 -5.31 3.67 5.93
N HIS A 66 -5.74 2.45 5.63
CA HIS A 66 -6.51 2.14 4.42
C HIS A 66 -7.84 2.90 4.41
N PRO A 67 -8.35 3.36 3.27
CA PRO A 67 -9.60 4.12 3.19
C PRO A 67 -10.79 3.43 3.88
N CYS A 68 -10.88 2.11 3.84
CA CYS A 68 -11.93 1.36 4.53
C CYS A 68 -11.79 1.32 6.06
N HIS A 69 -10.70 1.85 6.63
CA HIS A 69 -10.43 1.83 8.07
C HIS A 69 -10.34 3.23 8.71
N VAL A 70 -10.64 4.30 7.95
CA VAL A 70 -10.45 5.69 8.42
C VAL A 70 -11.35 6.07 9.60
N VAL A 71 -12.45 5.37 9.80
CA VAL A 71 -13.38 5.60 10.93
C VAL A 71 -12.89 4.91 12.20
N GLU A 72 -12.52 3.63 12.11
CA GLU A 72 -12.06 2.82 13.23
C GLU A 72 -10.64 3.18 13.65
N SER A 73 -9.84 3.67 12.72
CA SER A 73 -8.45 4.08 12.89
C SER A 73 -8.24 5.51 12.37
N PRO A 74 -8.74 6.53 13.08
CA PRO A 74 -8.64 7.91 12.62
C PRO A 74 -7.17 8.39 12.59
N TRP A 75 -6.87 9.31 11.66
CA TRP A 75 -5.54 9.88 11.52
C TRP A 75 -5.01 10.48 12.83
N ASN A 76 -3.84 10.03 13.23
CA ASN A 76 -3.08 10.59 14.35
C ASN A 76 -1.61 10.75 13.93
N GLU A 77 -1.20 11.98 13.62
CA GLU A 77 0.13 12.29 13.12
C GLU A 77 1.24 11.88 14.10
N GLN A 78 1.05 12.11 15.40
CA GLN A 78 2.05 11.74 16.40
C GLN A 78 2.28 10.23 16.42
N GLN A 79 1.23 9.44 16.32
CA GLN A 79 1.31 7.98 16.27
C GLN A 79 2.01 7.50 15.00
N MET A 80 1.71 8.11 13.84
CA MET A 80 2.36 7.80 12.56
C MET A 80 3.87 8.10 12.62
N ARG A 81 4.24 9.29 13.10
CA ARG A 81 5.65 9.68 13.26
C ARG A 81 6.40 8.76 14.24
N ALA A 82 5.78 8.39 15.34
CA ALA A 82 6.37 7.45 16.31
C ALA A 82 6.61 6.08 15.67
N ALA A 83 5.63 5.55 14.93
CA ALA A 83 5.77 4.25 14.25
C ALA A 83 6.93 4.22 13.25
N VAL A 84 7.16 5.32 12.51
CA VAL A 84 8.31 5.45 11.61
C VAL A 84 9.62 5.57 12.38
N ALA A 85 9.66 6.41 13.42
CA ALA A 85 10.90 6.68 14.17
C ALA A 85 11.38 5.48 15.00
N GLU A 86 10.46 4.70 15.53
CA GLU A 86 10.76 3.55 16.42
C GLU A 86 11.12 2.27 15.66
N ASN A 87 10.85 2.19 14.36
CA ASN A 87 11.11 0.99 13.57
C ASN A 87 11.78 1.30 12.24
N SER A 88 13.09 1.08 12.16
CA SER A 88 13.90 1.28 10.95
C SER A 88 13.52 0.37 9.77
N ARG A 89 12.66 -0.62 9.95
CA ARG A 89 12.11 -1.44 8.86
C ARG A 89 10.91 -0.79 8.17
N VAL A 90 10.35 0.30 8.72
CA VAL A 90 9.32 1.07 8.03
C VAL A 90 9.96 1.85 6.90
N VAL A 91 9.59 1.52 5.68
CA VAL A 91 10.19 2.05 4.44
C VAL A 91 9.18 2.78 3.56
N ALA A 92 7.91 2.83 3.95
CA ALA A 92 6.85 3.51 3.21
C ALA A 92 5.71 3.92 4.16
N LEU A 93 4.95 4.94 3.77
CA LEU A 93 3.64 5.21 4.34
C LEU A 93 2.55 4.54 3.51
N GLY A 94 1.49 4.13 4.16
CA GLY A 94 0.37 3.45 3.52
C GLY A 94 0.26 1.98 3.98
N GLU A 95 -0.75 1.33 3.51
CA GLU A 95 -1.67 1.64 2.41
C GLU A 95 -2.66 2.74 2.81
N THR A 96 -2.88 3.69 1.91
CA THR A 96 -3.81 4.81 2.07
C THR A 96 -4.46 5.13 0.71
N GLY A 97 -5.38 6.06 0.64
CA GLY A 97 -6.00 6.48 -0.62
C GLY A 97 -7.51 6.60 -0.52
N MET A 98 -8.20 6.18 -1.60
CA MET A 98 -9.66 6.36 -1.74
C MET A 98 -10.35 5.06 -2.15
N ASP A 99 -11.45 4.71 -1.47
CA ASP A 99 -12.34 3.59 -1.83
C ASP A 99 -13.80 4.05 -1.73
N LEU A 100 -14.40 4.39 -2.86
CA LEU A 100 -15.80 4.79 -2.93
C LEU A 100 -16.72 3.61 -3.28
N TYR A 101 -16.15 2.43 -3.50
CA TYR A 101 -16.92 1.22 -3.70
C TYR A 101 -17.47 0.66 -2.38
N TYR A 102 -16.63 0.56 -1.35
CA TYR A 102 -17.01 0.00 -0.05
C TYR A 102 -17.46 1.05 0.96
N THR A 103 -16.88 2.25 0.93
CA THR A 103 -17.01 3.24 2.02
C THR A 103 -17.21 4.67 1.48
N ALA A 104 -18.08 4.83 0.48
CA ALA A 104 -18.38 6.13 -0.14
C ALA A 104 -18.93 7.18 0.86
N ASP A 105 -19.58 6.74 1.92
CA ASP A 105 -20.11 7.59 2.99
C ASP A 105 -19.02 8.26 3.86
N THR A 106 -17.77 7.81 3.74
CA THR A 106 -16.62 8.37 4.46
C THR A 106 -15.64 9.15 3.57
N GLN A 107 -16.04 9.53 2.36
CA GLN A 107 -15.19 10.18 1.36
C GLN A 107 -14.35 11.33 1.93
N GLU A 108 -14.97 12.28 2.64
CA GLU A 108 -14.26 13.45 3.19
C GLU A 108 -13.14 13.04 4.18
N ILE A 109 -13.40 12.01 5.00
CA ILE A 109 -12.42 11.50 5.96
C ILE A 109 -11.29 10.78 5.22
N GLN A 110 -11.60 10.03 4.16
CA GLN A 110 -10.61 9.39 3.31
C GLN A 110 -9.71 10.43 2.63
N GLU A 111 -10.29 11.47 2.01
CA GLU A 111 -9.53 12.57 1.37
C GLU A 111 -8.56 13.23 2.37
N GLN A 112 -9.03 13.52 3.57
CA GLN A 112 -8.21 14.13 4.62
C GLN A 112 -7.08 13.19 5.09
N SER A 113 -7.38 11.91 5.33
CA SER A 113 -6.40 10.91 5.73
C SER A 113 -5.34 10.73 4.62
N PHE A 114 -5.76 10.59 3.38
CA PHE A 114 -4.87 10.44 2.23
C PHE A 114 -3.95 11.67 2.05
N ALA A 115 -4.50 12.89 2.09
CA ALA A 115 -3.73 14.12 2.03
C ALA A 115 -2.66 14.20 3.16
N ASN A 116 -3.02 13.76 4.36
CA ASN A 116 -2.09 13.74 5.49
C ASN A 116 -0.96 12.72 5.29
N HIS A 117 -1.23 11.53 4.72
CA HIS A 117 -0.17 10.56 4.38
C HIS A 117 0.79 11.13 3.33
N LEU A 118 0.28 11.78 2.28
CA LEU A 118 1.14 12.39 1.25
C LEU A 118 2.04 13.48 1.82
N LYS A 119 1.49 14.38 2.65
CA LYS A 119 2.27 15.43 3.33
C LYS A 119 3.34 14.84 4.24
N LEU A 120 2.96 13.85 5.06
CA LEU A 120 3.89 13.21 5.97
C LEU A 120 4.99 12.44 5.21
N GLY A 121 4.65 11.79 4.09
CA GLY A 121 5.60 11.13 3.20
C GLY A 121 6.64 12.10 2.65
N ALA A 122 6.20 13.26 2.17
CA ALA A 122 7.08 14.33 1.69
C ALA A 122 8.02 14.85 2.80
N GLU A 123 7.50 15.03 4.03
CA GLU A 123 8.31 15.52 5.16
C GLU A 123 9.33 14.50 5.68
N LEU A 124 8.99 13.21 5.65
CA LEU A 124 9.85 12.13 6.16
C LEU A 124 10.71 11.47 5.08
N ASP A 125 10.64 11.94 3.84
CA ASP A 125 11.32 11.35 2.67
C ASP A 125 10.96 9.85 2.47
N LEU A 126 9.65 9.53 2.62
CA LEU A 126 9.12 8.19 2.48
C LEU A 126 8.10 8.11 1.33
N PRO A 127 8.18 7.06 0.48
CA PRO A 127 7.18 6.83 -0.56
C PRO A 127 5.82 6.43 0.04
N VAL A 128 4.75 6.68 -0.74
CA VAL A 128 3.37 6.38 -0.31
C VAL A 128 2.77 5.27 -1.17
N ILE A 129 2.17 4.27 -0.51
CA ILE A 129 1.44 3.17 -1.16
C ILE A 129 -0.03 3.60 -1.26
N ILE A 130 -0.53 3.73 -2.49
CA ILE A 130 -1.87 4.27 -2.76
C ILE A 130 -2.81 3.18 -3.25
N HIS A 131 -3.92 3.06 -2.54
CA HIS A 131 -5.13 2.33 -2.95
C HIS A 131 -6.09 3.26 -3.68
N THR A 132 -6.73 2.77 -4.75
CA THR A 132 -7.86 3.46 -5.38
C THR A 132 -8.90 2.45 -5.86
N ARG A 133 -10.19 2.74 -5.60
CA ARG A 133 -11.30 1.94 -6.09
C ARG A 133 -12.56 2.80 -6.24
N ASP A 134 -13.08 2.85 -7.47
CA ASP A 134 -14.25 3.68 -7.85
C ASP A 134 -14.11 5.15 -7.41
N ALA A 135 -12.86 5.69 -7.39
CA ALA A 135 -12.49 7.00 -6.83
C ALA A 135 -11.40 7.68 -7.67
N ARG A 136 -11.44 7.53 -8.99
CA ARG A 136 -10.37 7.95 -9.91
C ARG A 136 -10.05 9.43 -9.81
N GLU A 137 -11.06 10.28 -10.00
CA GLU A 137 -10.86 11.73 -10.03
C GLU A 137 -10.54 12.28 -8.65
N GLU A 138 -11.16 11.75 -7.60
CA GLU A 138 -10.90 12.10 -6.22
C GLU A 138 -9.45 11.77 -5.84
N THR A 139 -8.99 10.56 -6.18
CA THR A 139 -7.60 10.14 -5.96
C THR A 139 -6.62 11.05 -6.68
N LEU A 140 -6.83 11.30 -7.98
CA LEU A 140 -5.95 12.16 -8.78
C LEU A 140 -5.93 13.61 -8.28
N LYS A 141 -7.06 14.12 -7.79
CA LYS A 141 -7.15 15.47 -7.20
C LYS A 141 -6.29 15.57 -5.96
N VAL A 142 -6.45 14.64 -5.00
CA VAL A 142 -5.66 14.66 -3.77
C VAL A 142 -4.17 14.49 -4.06
N MET A 143 -3.80 13.62 -5.01
CA MET A 143 -2.39 13.48 -5.45
C MET A 143 -1.86 14.79 -6.05
N ALA A 144 -2.61 15.44 -6.93
CA ALA A 144 -2.18 16.70 -7.56
C ALA A 144 -1.99 17.83 -6.55
N ASP A 145 -2.82 17.86 -5.50
CA ASP A 145 -2.76 18.91 -4.49
C ASP A 145 -1.65 18.70 -3.44
N TYR A 146 -1.25 17.45 -3.16
CA TYR A 146 -0.43 17.13 -1.99
C TYR A 146 0.77 16.22 -2.23
N ALA A 147 0.91 15.56 -3.39
CA ALA A 147 2.05 14.69 -3.65
C ALA A 147 3.34 15.49 -3.93
N ASP A 148 4.46 15.00 -3.42
CA ASP A 148 5.79 15.46 -3.82
C ASP A 148 6.38 14.45 -4.80
N PRO A 149 6.72 14.85 -6.05
CA PRO A 149 7.31 13.93 -7.03
C PRO A 149 8.62 13.28 -6.58
N LYS A 150 9.33 13.85 -5.61
CA LYS A 150 10.59 13.29 -5.09
C LYS A 150 10.37 12.10 -4.18
N THR A 151 9.24 12.08 -3.47
CA THR A 151 8.87 11.03 -2.53
C THR A 151 7.63 10.29 -2.99
N ALA A 152 7.22 10.47 -4.25
CA ALA A 152 6.07 9.77 -4.83
C ALA A 152 6.07 8.29 -4.40
N GLY A 153 5.31 7.44 -4.86
CA GLY A 153 5.28 6.06 -4.37
C GLY A 153 4.70 5.15 -5.44
N VAL A 154 3.69 4.40 -5.09
CA VAL A 154 3.12 3.42 -5.99
C VAL A 154 1.59 3.45 -5.95
N MET A 155 0.96 3.43 -7.13
CA MET A 155 -0.45 3.07 -7.28
C MET A 155 -0.54 1.55 -7.19
N HIS A 156 -0.98 1.05 -6.04
CA HIS A 156 -1.00 -0.38 -5.76
C HIS A 156 -2.19 -1.07 -6.42
N CYS A 157 -1.96 -2.30 -6.89
CA CYS A 157 -2.99 -3.17 -7.49
C CYS A 157 -3.87 -2.42 -8.50
N PHE A 158 -3.23 -1.69 -9.40
CA PHE A 158 -3.86 -0.78 -10.34
C PHE A 158 -4.87 -1.50 -11.25
N THR A 159 -6.10 -1.01 -11.28
CA THR A 159 -7.19 -1.55 -12.10
C THR A 159 -7.91 -0.48 -12.92
N GLU A 160 -7.33 0.71 -12.97
CA GLU A 160 -7.91 1.91 -13.55
C GLU A 160 -7.53 2.10 -15.03
N THR A 161 -7.78 3.28 -15.58
CA THR A 161 -7.56 3.58 -17.01
C THR A 161 -6.12 3.94 -17.33
N LEU A 162 -5.76 3.84 -18.61
CA LEU A 162 -4.47 4.31 -19.13
C LEU A 162 -4.25 5.80 -18.81
N GLU A 163 -5.29 6.64 -18.95
CA GLU A 163 -5.20 8.06 -18.64
C GLU A 163 -4.79 8.30 -17.18
N MET A 164 -5.42 7.58 -16.22
CA MET A 164 -5.04 7.69 -14.82
C MET A 164 -3.61 7.19 -14.58
N ALA A 165 -3.19 6.11 -15.22
CA ALA A 165 -1.83 5.61 -15.10
C ALA A 165 -0.82 6.66 -15.59
N GLN A 166 -1.05 7.28 -16.74
CA GLN A 166 -0.18 8.32 -17.30
C GLN A 166 -0.09 9.55 -16.39
N ARG A 167 -1.23 10.06 -15.89
CA ARG A 167 -1.26 11.18 -14.95
C ARG A 167 -0.51 10.85 -13.64
N SER A 168 -0.65 9.63 -13.14
CA SER A 168 0.09 9.19 -11.94
C SER A 168 1.60 9.12 -12.19
N ILE A 169 2.02 8.63 -13.35
CA ILE A 169 3.44 8.59 -13.75
C ILE A 169 4.02 10.02 -13.91
N GLU A 170 3.26 10.95 -14.50
CA GLU A 170 3.66 12.35 -14.58
C GLU A 170 3.87 13.01 -13.22
N MET A 171 3.14 12.57 -12.19
CA MET A 171 3.33 12.98 -10.78
C MET A 171 4.45 12.21 -10.06
N GLY A 172 5.17 11.30 -10.75
CA GLY A 172 6.31 10.55 -10.23
C GLY A 172 5.97 9.18 -9.63
N PHE A 173 4.71 8.74 -9.68
CA PHE A 173 4.31 7.45 -9.10
C PHE A 173 4.59 6.28 -10.05
N MET A 174 4.96 5.15 -9.46
CA MET A 174 4.99 3.87 -10.16
C MET A 174 3.61 3.23 -10.22
N ILE A 175 3.38 2.40 -11.23
CA ILE A 175 2.15 1.62 -11.37
C ILE A 175 2.45 0.16 -11.07
N SER A 176 1.75 -0.40 -10.08
CA SER A 176 1.90 -1.79 -9.67
C SER A 176 0.69 -2.61 -10.12
N PHE A 177 0.94 -3.65 -10.88
CA PHE A 177 -0.08 -4.60 -11.31
C PHE A 177 0.04 -5.89 -10.49
N SER A 178 -1.09 -6.37 -9.97
CA SER A 178 -1.16 -7.63 -9.24
C SER A 178 -1.63 -8.79 -10.13
N GLY A 179 -1.84 -9.96 -9.54
CA GLY A 179 -2.33 -11.15 -10.24
C GLY A 179 -3.65 -10.97 -11.00
N ILE A 180 -4.38 -9.89 -10.77
CA ILE A 180 -5.64 -9.56 -11.46
C ILE A 180 -5.45 -9.43 -12.99
N ILE A 181 -4.26 -9.05 -13.46
CA ILE A 181 -3.95 -8.98 -14.90
C ILE A 181 -4.07 -10.33 -15.61
N THR A 182 -4.00 -11.44 -14.85
CA THR A 182 -4.10 -12.79 -15.39
C THR A 182 -5.55 -13.24 -15.62
N PHE A 183 -6.53 -12.50 -15.12
CA PHE A 183 -7.93 -12.85 -15.28
C PHE A 183 -8.40 -12.67 -16.72
N LYS A 184 -9.31 -13.54 -17.17
CA LYS A 184 -9.81 -13.52 -18.56
C LYS A 184 -10.44 -12.19 -18.95
N ASN A 185 -11.13 -11.54 -18.03
CA ASN A 185 -11.82 -10.25 -18.21
C ASN A 185 -10.91 -9.02 -18.01
N ALA A 186 -9.60 -9.20 -17.78
CA ALA A 186 -8.65 -8.09 -17.60
C ALA A 186 -7.95 -7.67 -18.91
N ALA A 187 -8.63 -7.78 -20.06
CA ALA A 187 -8.03 -7.43 -21.34
C ALA A 187 -7.61 -5.96 -21.43
N ASP A 188 -8.48 -5.05 -21.00
CA ASP A 188 -8.23 -3.61 -21.03
C ASP A 188 -7.05 -3.24 -20.09
N LEU A 189 -6.97 -3.88 -18.93
CA LEU A 189 -5.87 -3.67 -18.00
C LEU A 189 -4.52 -4.14 -18.60
N ARG A 190 -4.51 -5.23 -19.36
CA ARG A 190 -3.29 -5.67 -20.07
C ARG A 190 -2.84 -4.70 -21.16
N GLU A 191 -3.77 -3.92 -21.76
CA GLU A 191 -3.37 -2.85 -22.67
C GLU A 191 -2.72 -1.68 -21.90
N VAL A 192 -3.20 -1.36 -20.70
CA VAL A 192 -2.53 -0.39 -19.82
C VAL A 192 -1.10 -0.85 -19.51
N VAL A 193 -0.91 -2.13 -19.10
CA VAL A 193 0.43 -2.70 -18.80
C VAL A 193 1.41 -2.58 -19.98
N LYS A 194 0.93 -2.67 -21.22
CA LYS A 194 1.78 -2.54 -22.40
C LYS A 194 2.14 -1.08 -22.75
N ALA A 195 1.37 -0.14 -22.25
CA ALA A 195 1.45 1.26 -22.63
C ALA A 195 2.23 2.13 -21.61
N VAL A 196 2.55 1.58 -20.41
CA VAL A 196 3.27 2.28 -19.33
C VAL A 196 4.64 1.70 -19.03
#